data_797f417532cdea68aab030f3c1870055
#
_entry.id   797f417532cdea68aab030f3c1870055
#
_cell.length_a   1.000
_cell.length_b   1.000
_cell.length_c   1.000
_cell.angle_alpha   90.00
_cell.angle_beta   90.00
_cell.angle_gamma   90.00
#
_symmetry.space_group_name_H-M   'P 1'
#
loop_
_entity.id
_entity.type
_entity.pdbx_description
1 polymer ?
#
loop_
_entity_poly.entity_id
_entity_poly.type
_entity_poly.pdbx_seq_one_letter_code
_entity_poly.pdbx_strand_id
1 'polypeptide(L)'
;MSFQVKEPVLVIGLGGVGSKLANEAKDALNSDCLVISNDSKDCSSSDSIHISTDSIINPSVQLIRGSTYKKSEDIKSKISQYSTVVLMSNLAGKAGAAIAPVISEICNDADKGLITFAIMPFKYEKEKIFNSGISLKRVREDSQCTIVLDNDSLLESNPDLTPKSCYSIANSAIMHVVKSLGTTEINSETNILTTSKDGNSMEESLRDSLKMLYQNAPPNAVKSSMLYVAGGENIPVGVINSIKNISNGITNQSNSQINVSSSDESKVVMLSSVQTMTKFDNYDPLGMIPKEQTLDWDTPDCSIDCKLDLYQLE
;
A
#
# COMPACT_ATOMS: atom_id res chain seq x y z
N MET A 1 15.95 -7.75 -6.05
CA MET A 1 16.44 -7.98 -4.67
C MET A 1 15.27 -8.48 -3.84
N SER A 2 15.52 -9.28 -2.79
CA SER A 2 14.48 -9.73 -1.86
C SER A 2 14.57 -8.94 -0.56
N PHE A 3 13.41 -8.68 0.06
CA PHE A 3 13.28 -8.08 1.37
C PHE A 3 12.95 -9.17 2.39
N GLN A 4 13.69 -9.20 3.47
CA GLN A 4 13.46 -10.10 4.59
C GLN A 4 13.32 -9.28 5.88
N VAL A 5 12.33 -9.61 6.68
CA VAL A 5 12.11 -9.00 7.98
C VAL A 5 13.24 -9.40 8.94
N LYS A 6 13.86 -8.42 9.59
CA LYS A 6 14.90 -8.59 10.59
C LYS A 6 14.41 -8.12 11.94
N GLU A 7 14.58 -8.93 12.96
CA GLU A 7 14.26 -8.55 14.34
C GLU A 7 15.28 -7.55 14.91
N PRO A 8 14.87 -6.69 15.84
CA PRO A 8 13.52 -6.52 16.37
C PRO A 8 12.61 -5.74 15.41
N VAL A 9 11.30 -6.09 15.40
CA VAL A 9 10.28 -5.54 14.52
C VAL A 9 9.37 -4.57 15.27
N LEU A 10 9.04 -3.44 14.64
CA LEU A 10 7.99 -2.53 15.07
C LEU A 10 6.87 -2.47 14.04
N VAL A 11 5.65 -2.71 14.47
CA VAL A 11 4.46 -2.46 13.64
C VAL A 11 3.92 -1.07 13.92
N ILE A 12 3.80 -0.23 12.89
CA ILE A 12 3.25 1.12 13.01
C ILE A 12 1.89 1.19 12.30
N GLY A 13 0.86 1.59 13.03
CA GLY A 13 -0.49 1.81 12.50
C GLY A 13 -0.85 3.28 12.39
N LEU A 14 -1.28 3.73 11.20
CA LEU A 14 -1.62 5.12 10.94
C LEU A 14 -3.13 5.35 10.88
N GLY A 15 -3.65 6.19 11.77
CA GLY A 15 -5.07 6.50 11.87
C GLY A 15 -5.90 5.27 12.27
N GLY A 16 -7.23 5.38 12.29
CA GLY A 16 -8.10 4.34 12.83
C GLY A 16 -8.04 2.99 12.11
N VAL A 17 -7.92 2.97 10.78
CA VAL A 17 -7.82 1.72 10.00
C VAL A 17 -6.45 1.09 10.20
N GLY A 18 -5.36 1.87 10.07
CA GLY A 18 -4.01 1.37 10.26
C GLY A 18 -3.77 0.86 11.67
N SER A 19 -4.33 1.53 12.69
CA SER A 19 -4.22 1.11 14.09
C SER A 19 -4.85 -0.25 14.35
N LYS A 20 -6.00 -0.54 13.76
CA LYS A 20 -6.66 -1.85 13.87
C LYS A 20 -5.80 -2.95 13.24
N LEU A 21 -5.33 -2.72 12.01
CA LEU A 21 -4.45 -3.66 11.32
C LEU A 21 -3.13 -3.89 12.09
N ALA A 22 -2.54 -2.82 12.63
CA ALA A 22 -1.30 -2.93 13.39
C ALA A 22 -1.47 -3.73 14.68
N ASN A 23 -2.61 -3.59 15.36
CA ASN A 23 -2.91 -4.40 16.54
C ASN A 23 -3.08 -5.89 16.24
N GLU A 24 -3.67 -6.24 15.11
CA GLU A 24 -3.74 -7.64 14.66
C GLU A 24 -2.35 -8.15 14.19
N ALA A 25 -1.60 -7.31 13.50
CA ALA A 25 -0.29 -7.65 12.94
C ALA A 25 0.77 -7.88 14.04
N LYS A 26 0.75 -7.09 15.13
CA LYS A 26 1.69 -7.27 16.24
C LYS A 26 1.62 -8.66 16.87
N ASP A 27 0.41 -9.19 17.03
CA ASP A 27 0.19 -10.51 17.61
C ASP A 27 0.69 -11.62 16.64
N ALA A 28 0.48 -11.42 15.33
CA ALA A 28 0.94 -12.35 14.31
C ALA A 28 2.47 -12.36 14.14
N LEU A 29 3.14 -11.23 14.37
CA LEU A 29 4.59 -11.07 14.25
C LEU A 29 5.33 -11.17 15.61
N ASN A 30 4.61 -11.32 16.72
CA ASN A 30 5.14 -11.24 18.07
C ASN A 30 6.04 -10.00 18.25
N SER A 31 5.53 -8.83 17.88
CA SER A 31 6.28 -7.58 17.78
C SER A 31 5.64 -6.46 18.61
N ASP A 32 6.37 -5.37 18.79
CA ASP A 32 5.83 -4.15 19.38
C ASP A 32 4.94 -3.39 18.38
N CYS A 33 4.03 -2.57 18.90
CA CYS A 33 3.10 -1.78 18.10
C CYS A 33 3.10 -0.32 18.52
N LEU A 34 3.19 0.60 17.54
CA LEU A 34 3.08 2.03 17.72
C LEU A 34 1.91 2.57 16.89
N VAL A 35 1.01 3.31 17.52
CA VAL A 35 -0.10 3.97 16.83
C VAL A 35 0.22 5.46 16.64
N ILE A 36 0.07 5.97 15.42
CA ILE A 36 0.24 7.40 15.13
C ILE A 36 -1.01 7.93 14.44
N SER A 37 -1.67 8.90 15.03
CA SER A 37 -2.89 9.49 14.48
C SER A 37 -3.04 10.97 14.86
N ASN A 38 -3.78 11.71 14.04
CA ASN A 38 -4.26 13.05 14.38
C ASN A 38 -5.62 13.02 15.12
N ASP A 39 -6.27 11.87 15.23
CA ASP A 39 -7.47 11.68 16.05
C ASP A 39 -7.07 11.06 17.41
N SER A 40 -7.37 11.77 18.50
CA SER A 40 -7.07 11.29 19.85
C SER A 40 -7.80 9.99 20.22
N LYS A 41 -8.92 9.68 19.54
CA LYS A 41 -9.66 8.43 19.75
C LYS A 41 -8.87 7.20 19.31
N ASP A 42 -8.00 7.35 18.31
CA ASP A 42 -7.14 6.26 17.83
C ASP A 42 -5.96 6.01 18.77
N CYS A 43 -5.57 7.03 19.55
CA CYS A 43 -4.40 7.02 20.44
C CYS A 43 -4.76 6.55 21.87
N SER A 44 -5.59 5.54 22.00
CA SER A 44 -6.01 5.00 23.32
C SER A 44 -5.03 3.99 23.93
N SER A 45 -4.05 3.52 23.17
CA SER A 45 -3.00 2.60 23.63
C SER A 45 -1.85 3.34 24.33
N SER A 46 -1.11 2.64 25.20
CA SER A 46 0.05 3.19 25.91
C SER A 46 1.18 3.63 24.97
N ASP A 47 1.33 2.95 23.83
CA ASP A 47 2.30 3.27 22.79
C ASP A 47 1.62 3.95 21.62
N SER A 48 1.40 5.24 21.76
CA SER A 48 0.80 6.07 20.71
C SER A 48 1.43 7.45 20.67
N ILE A 49 1.44 8.04 19.46
CA ILE A 49 1.84 9.43 19.21
C ILE A 49 0.66 10.17 18.61
N HIS A 50 0.15 11.14 19.36
CA HIS A 50 -0.89 12.02 18.84
C HIS A 50 -0.28 13.20 18.10
N ILE A 51 -0.71 13.40 16.84
CA ILE A 51 -0.32 14.52 15.98
C ILE A 51 -1.34 15.65 16.17
N SER A 52 -1.01 16.60 17.03
CA SER A 52 -1.87 17.78 17.27
C SER A 52 -1.90 18.70 16.04
N THR A 53 -3.08 19.18 15.70
CA THR A 53 -3.33 20.13 14.60
C THR A 53 -3.95 21.44 15.10
N ASP A 54 -3.57 21.88 16.30
CA ASP A 54 -3.88 23.17 16.89
C ASP A 54 -5.39 23.53 16.80
N SER A 55 -6.26 22.66 17.32
CA SER A 55 -7.72 22.87 17.42
C SER A 55 -8.48 22.99 16.09
N ILE A 56 -7.88 22.67 14.97
CA ILE A 56 -8.58 22.66 13.67
C ILE A 56 -9.45 21.40 13.59
N ILE A 57 -10.76 21.57 13.49
CA ILE A 57 -11.74 20.48 13.55
C ILE A 57 -11.61 19.51 12.37
N ASN A 58 -11.20 19.98 11.20
CA ASN A 58 -11.07 19.16 10.00
C ASN A 58 -9.77 19.50 9.25
N PRO A 59 -8.61 19.09 9.78
CA PRO A 59 -7.32 19.47 9.21
C PRO A 59 -7.11 18.91 7.80
N SER A 60 -6.39 19.65 6.97
CA SER A 60 -5.95 19.17 5.66
C SER A 60 -4.82 18.14 5.80
N VAL A 61 -4.60 17.33 4.75
CA VAL A 61 -3.48 16.38 4.68
C VAL A 61 -2.13 17.11 4.86
N GLN A 62 -1.99 18.29 4.27
CA GLN A 62 -0.78 19.12 4.35
C GLN A 62 -0.51 19.60 5.78
N LEU A 63 -1.55 20.02 6.49
CA LEU A 63 -1.42 20.48 7.88
C LEU A 63 -1.01 19.33 8.81
N ILE A 64 -1.67 18.15 8.68
CA ILE A 64 -1.31 16.95 9.46
C ILE A 64 0.15 16.57 9.16
N ARG A 65 0.57 16.58 7.88
CA ARG A 65 1.94 16.28 7.50
C ARG A 65 2.94 17.26 8.13
N GLY A 66 2.68 18.56 8.05
CA GLY A 66 3.53 19.57 8.70
C GLY A 66 3.62 19.39 10.22
N SER A 67 2.50 19.01 10.87
CA SER A 67 2.49 18.71 12.30
C SER A 67 3.25 17.41 12.63
N THR A 68 3.25 16.44 11.72
CA THR A 68 4.01 15.20 11.87
C THR A 68 5.51 15.47 11.83
N TYR A 69 5.98 16.34 10.93
CA TYR A 69 7.40 16.76 10.89
C TYR A 69 7.85 17.41 12.20
N LYS A 70 6.99 18.17 12.89
CA LYS A 70 7.30 18.73 14.21
C LYS A 70 7.53 17.66 15.28
N LYS A 71 7.02 16.44 15.05
CA LYS A 71 7.15 15.28 15.93
C LYS A 71 8.17 14.24 15.43
N SER A 72 8.96 14.58 14.41
CA SER A 72 9.89 13.65 13.79
C SER A 72 10.91 13.06 14.78
N GLU A 73 11.43 13.86 15.71
CA GLU A 73 12.40 13.40 16.71
C GLU A 73 11.77 12.41 17.71
N ASP A 74 10.53 12.66 18.14
CA ASP A 74 9.80 11.73 19.02
C ASP A 74 9.57 10.38 18.30
N ILE A 75 9.18 10.44 17.02
CA ILE A 75 8.96 9.26 16.18
C ILE A 75 10.28 8.51 15.96
N LYS A 76 11.35 9.22 15.60
CA LYS A 76 12.68 8.66 15.38
C LYS A 76 13.23 7.96 16.61
N SER A 77 13.03 8.56 17.78
CA SER A 77 13.40 7.95 19.06
C SER A 77 12.71 6.61 19.30
N LYS A 78 11.39 6.53 18.99
CA LYS A 78 10.62 5.28 19.12
C LYS A 78 11.04 4.20 18.12
N ILE A 79 11.43 4.58 16.91
CA ILE A 79 11.85 3.64 15.85
C ILE A 79 13.30 3.17 16.06
N SER A 80 14.14 3.93 16.73
CA SER A 80 15.61 3.74 16.76
C SER A 80 16.06 2.35 17.16
N GLN A 81 15.37 1.70 18.08
CA GLN A 81 15.74 0.39 18.62
C GLN A 81 15.36 -0.80 17.72
N TYR A 82 14.57 -0.57 16.66
CA TYR A 82 14.08 -1.62 15.77
C TYR A 82 14.91 -1.71 14.49
N SER A 83 15.02 -2.93 13.95
CA SER A 83 15.70 -3.18 12.68
C SER A 83 14.75 -3.09 11.50
N THR A 84 13.49 -3.52 11.70
CA THR A 84 12.45 -3.50 10.67
C THR A 84 11.20 -2.79 11.17
N VAL A 85 10.62 -1.95 10.30
CA VAL A 85 9.32 -1.31 10.51
C VAL A 85 8.31 -1.87 9.52
N VAL A 86 7.17 -2.31 10.03
CA VAL A 86 6.00 -2.74 9.25
C VAL A 86 4.95 -1.64 9.35
N LEU A 87 4.75 -0.88 8.29
CA LEU A 87 3.86 0.27 8.26
C LEU A 87 2.49 -0.09 7.69
N MET A 88 1.42 0.09 8.47
CA MET A 88 0.03 -0.14 8.09
C MET A 88 -0.66 1.19 7.82
N SER A 89 -0.97 1.47 6.55
CA SER A 89 -1.54 2.77 6.16
C SER A 89 -2.71 2.64 5.20
N ASN A 90 -3.83 3.26 5.56
CA ASN A 90 -4.91 3.53 4.62
C ASN A 90 -4.71 4.93 4.02
N LEU A 91 -4.20 4.98 2.80
CA LEU A 91 -3.91 6.25 2.10
C LEU A 91 -5.19 7.00 1.66
N ALA A 92 -6.35 6.34 1.66
CA ALA A 92 -7.65 7.01 1.52
C ALA A 92 -8.02 7.85 2.75
N GLY A 93 -7.40 7.59 3.91
CA GLY A 93 -7.58 8.36 5.12
C GLY A 93 -6.59 9.54 5.21
N LYS A 94 -7.03 10.68 5.78
CA LYS A 94 -6.17 11.87 5.93
C LYS A 94 -4.90 11.58 6.75
N ALA A 95 -5.05 10.84 7.86
CA ALA A 95 -3.91 10.45 8.70
C ALA A 95 -2.91 9.61 7.90
N GLY A 96 -3.37 8.55 7.23
CA GLY A 96 -2.53 7.69 6.40
C GLY A 96 -1.80 8.46 5.30
N ALA A 97 -2.53 9.25 4.51
CA ALA A 97 -1.96 10.04 3.42
C ALA A 97 -0.97 11.14 3.91
N ALA A 98 -1.17 11.65 5.11
CA ALA A 98 -0.30 12.70 5.66
C ALA A 98 0.97 12.13 6.31
N ILE A 99 0.81 11.09 7.14
CA ILE A 99 1.84 10.60 8.05
C ILE A 99 2.74 9.57 7.38
N ALA A 100 2.20 8.69 6.49
CA ALA A 100 2.98 7.61 5.87
C ALA A 100 4.26 8.10 5.16
N PRO A 101 4.24 9.17 4.34
CA PRO A 101 5.45 9.69 3.72
C PRO A 101 6.52 10.17 4.70
N VAL A 102 6.10 10.73 5.85
CA VAL A 102 7.05 11.19 6.87
C VAL A 102 7.70 10.02 7.59
N ILE A 103 6.92 8.97 7.88
CA ILE A 103 7.47 7.75 8.50
C ILE A 103 8.43 7.04 7.54
N SER A 104 8.09 6.97 6.24
CA SER A 104 8.98 6.33 5.26
C SER A 104 10.30 7.09 5.12
N GLU A 105 10.27 8.41 5.08
CA GLU A 105 11.45 9.26 5.08
C GLU A 105 12.32 9.05 6.35
N ILE A 106 11.70 9.04 7.54
CA ILE A 106 12.41 8.79 8.81
C ILE A 106 13.07 7.40 8.81
N CYS A 107 12.39 6.38 8.32
CA CYS A 107 12.94 5.02 8.26
C CYS A 107 14.11 4.93 7.27
N ASN A 108 13.99 5.56 6.12
CA ASN A 108 15.04 5.61 5.10
C ASN A 108 16.28 6.36 5.62
N ASP A 109 16.11 7.54 6.23
CA ASP A 109 17.20 8.31 6.83
C ASP A 109 17.92 7.59 7.97
N ALA A 110 17.18 6.73 8.70
CA ALA A 110 17.71 5.94 9.79
C ALA A 110 18.23 4.56 9.36
N ASP A 111 18.28 4.26 8.06
CA ASP A 111 18.68 2.96 7.47
C ASP A 111 17.91 1.76 8.08
N LYS A 112 16.60 1.95 8.31
CA LYS A 112 15.72 0.89 8.82
C LYS A 112 15.07 0.15 7.68
N GLY A 113 14.94 -1.19 7.83
CA GLY A 113 14.12 -1.98 6.93
C GLY A 113 12.67 -1.53 6.99
N LEU A 114 12.08 -1.10 5.86
CA LEU A 114 10.70 -0.65 5.82
C LEU A 114 9.87 -1.45 4.79
N ILE A 115 8.82 -2.09 5.29
CA ILE A 115 7.74 -2.64 4.47
C ILE A 115 6.45 -1.87 4.74
N THR A 116 5.82 -1.36 3.69
CA THR A 116 4.60 -0.56 3.81
C THR A 116 3.41 -1.25 3.16
N PHE A 117 2.34 -1.45 3.91
CA PHE A 117 1.02 -1.83 3.41
C PHE A 117 0.19 -0.58 3.16
N ALA A 118 -0.11 -0.33 1.91
CA ALA A 118 -0.83 0.86 1.45
C ALA A 118 -2.20 0.46 0.88
N ILE A 119 -3.28 0.91 1.52
CA ILE A 119 -4.65 0.71 1.04
C ILE A 119 -5.06 1.96 0.25
N MET A 120 -5.47 1.75 -1.01
CA MET A 120 -5.87 2.83 -1.92
C MET A 120 -7.38 3.14 -1.83
N PRO A 121 -7.80 4.39 -2.16
CA PRO A 121 -9.20 4.79 -2.14
C PRO A 121 -10.03 4.11 -3.23
N PHE A 122 -11.34 4.15 -3.06
CA PHE A 122 -12.27 3.85 -4.15
C PHE A 122 -12.29 4.99 -5.17
N LYS A 123 -12.55 4.66 -6.43
CA LYS A 123 -12.62 5.62 -7.54
C LYS A 123 -13.70 6.71 -7.38
N TYR A 124 -14.77 6.41 -6.65
CA TYR A 124 -15.79 7.42 -6.35
C TYR A 124 -15.33 8.45 -5.30
N GLU A 125 -14.25 8.17 -4.54
CA GLU A 125 -13.66 9.07 -3.56
C GLU A 125 -12.66 10.05 -4.20
N LYS A 126 -13.09 10.76 -5.27
CA LYS A 126 -12.24 11.58 -6.14
C LYS A 126 -11.32 12.54 -5.40
N GLU A 127 -11.80 13.16 -4.33
CA GLU A 127 -11.01 14.11 -3.51
C GLU A 127 -9.82 13.47 -2.80
N LYS A 128 -9.89 12.15 -2.59
CA LYS A 128 -8.84 11.40 -1.89
C LYS A 128 -7.77 10.86 -2.84
N ILE A 129 -8.12 10.62 -4.11
CA ILE A 129 -7.25 9.99 -5.11
C ILE A 129 -5.93 10.74 -5.25
N PHE A 130 -5.98 12.06 -5.41
CA PHE A 130 -4.80 12.90 -5.57
C PHE A 130 -3.82 12.80 -4.39
N ASN A 131 -4.34 12.99 -3.17
CA ASN A 131 -3.51 12.90 -1.97
C ASN A 131 -2.94 11.51 -1.76
N SER A 132 -3.71 10.46 -2.07
CA SER A 132 -3.28 9.07 -1.98
C SER A 132 -2.19 8.75 -3.00
N GLY A 133 -2.31 9.25 -4.23
CA GLY A 133 -1.31 9.08 -5.29
C GLY A 133 0.03 9.72 -4.95
N ILE A 134 0.02 10.98 -4.50
CA ILE A 134 1.25 11.68 -4.05
C ILE A 134 1.88 10.94 -2.87
N SER A 135 1.06 10.48 -1.92
CA SER A 135 1.56 9.81 -0.73
C SER A 135 2.14 8.44 -1.07
N LEU A 136 1.49 7.68 -1.95
CA LEU A 136 2.00 6.40 -2.43
C LEU A 136 3.35 6.56 -3.15
N LYS A 137 3.48 7.58 -4.01
CA LYS A 137 4.72 7.86 -4.72
C LYS A 137 5.88 8.07 -3.75
N ARG A 138 5.72 8.95 -2.75
CA ARG A 138 6.75 9.21 -1.74
C ARG A 138 7.09 7.99 -0.90
N VAL A 139 6.06 7.24 -0.47
CA VAL A 139 6.25 6.00 0.28
C VAL A 139 7.04 4.97 -0.53
N ARG A 140 6.78 4.86 -1.84
CA ARG A 140 7.51 3.94 -2.74
C ARG A 140 8.96 4.33 -2.94
N GLU A 141 9.29 5.63 -2.87
CA GLU A 141 10.65 6.13 -2.99
C GLU A 141 11.52 5.75 -1.78
N ASP A 142 10.93 5.74 -0.58
CA ASP A 142 11.64 5.54 0.68
C ASP A 142 11.48 4.13 1.29
N SER A 143 10.46 3.36 0.88
CA SER A 143 10.25 2.00 1.37
C SER A 143 10.99 0.97 0.53
N GLN A 144 11.67 0.03 1.18
CA GLN A 144 12.31 -1.09 0.47
C GLN A 144 11.27 -2.04 -0.14
N CYS A 145 10.11 -2.17 0.47
CA CYS A 145 9.02 -2.97 -0.05
C CYS A 145 7.69 -2.24 0.18
N THR A 146 6.94 -2.02 -0.89
CA THR A 146 5.58 -1.44 -0.79
C THR A 146 4.57 -2.44 -1.30
N ILE A 147 3.57 -2.76 -0.48
CA ILE A 147 2.45 -3.64 -0.81
C ILE A 147 1.20 -2.79 -0.95
N VAL A 148 0.67 -2.72 -2.15
CA VAL A 148 -0.50 -1.88 -2.49
C VAL A 148 -1.72 -2.76 -2.66
N LEU A 149 -2.78 -2.46 -1.92
CA LEU A 149 -4.10 -3.05 -2.09
C LEU A 149 -5.09 -1.99 -2.57
N ASP A 150 -5.75 -2.27 -3.68
CA ASP A 150 -6.71 -1.37 -4.29
C ASP A 150 -8.15 -1.82 -4.00
N ASN A 151 -8.84 -1.05 -3.17
CA ASN A 151 -10.25 -1.31 -2.86
C ASN A 151 -11.14 -1.15 -4.09
N ASP A 152 -10.79 -0.26 -5.02
CA ASP A 152 -11.58 -0.02 -6.22
C ASP A 152 -11.58 -1.24 -7.15
N SER A 153 -10.42 -1.84 -7.39
CA SER A 153 -10.31 -3.06 -8.20
C SER A 153 -11.00 -4.25 -7.55
N LEU A 154 -11.03 -4.33 -6.22
CA LEU A 154 -11.80 -5.35 -5.50
C LEU A 154 -13.30 -5.17 -5.74
N LEU A 155 -13.80 -3.92 -5.68
CA LEU A 155 -15.20 -3.58 -5.93
C LEU A 155 -15.59 -3.80 -7.40
N GLU A 156 -14.74 -3.37 -8.36
CA GLU A 156 -14.98 -3.59 -9.79
C GLU A 156 -15.04 -5.08 -10.15
N SER A 157 -14.23 -5.90 -9.48
CA SER A 157 -14.27 -7.36 -9.66
C SER A 157 -15.49 -8.01 -9.00
N ASN A 158 -16.09 -7.36 -8.00
CA ASN A 158 -17.21 -7.86 -7.21
C ASN A 158 -18.20 -6.70 -6.90
N PRO A 159 -19.01 -6.28 -7.87
CA PRO A 159 -19.86 -5.08 -7.77
C PRO A 159 -20.96 -5.17 -6.70
N ASP A 160 -21.28 -6.37 -6.24
CA ASP A 160 -22.28 -6.61 -5.19
C ASP A 160 -21.74 -6.36 -3.77
N LEU A 161 -20.44 -6.12 -3.62
CA LEU A 161 -19.84 -5.87 -2.32
C LEU A 161 -20.17 -4.47 -1.80
N THR A 162 -20.43 -4.40 -0.51
CA THR A 162 -20.48 -3.10 0.18
C THR A 162 -19.07 -2.59 0.48
N PRO A 163 -18.84 -1.27 0.63
CA PRO A 163 -17.54 -0.75 1.06
C PRO A 163 -17.02 -1.40 2.35
N LYS A 164 -17.92 -1.69 3.30
CA LYS A 164 -17.57 -2.36 4.56
C LYS A 164 -17.05 -3.78 4.31
N SER A 165 -17.69 -4.51 3.42
CA SER A 165 -17.25 -5.88 3.04
C SER A 165 -15.90 -5.83 2.31
N CYS A 166 -15.69 -4.84 1.41
CA CYS A 166 -14.39 -4.64 0.76
C CYS A 166 -13.27 -4.42 1.79
N TYR A 167 -13.49 -3.56 2.77
CA TYR A 167 -12.50 -3.34 3.84
C TYR A 167 -12.21 -4.61 4.65
N SER A 168 -13.24 -5.41 4.97
CA SER A 168 -13.03 -6.68 5.69
C SER A 168 -12.19 -7.65 4.88
N ILE A 169 -12.50 -7.82 3.60
CA ILE A 169 -11.77 -8.70 2.69
C ILE A 169 -10.33 -8.21 2.51
N ALA A 170 -10.14 -6.90 2.33
CA ALA A 170 -8.83 -6.27 2.20
C ALA A 170 -7.96 -6.51 3.44
N ASN A 171 -8.52 -6.31 4.63
CA ASN A 171 -7.82 -6.52 5.90
C ASN A 171 -7.42 -8.00 6.07
N SER A 172 -8.33 -8.94 5.77
CA SER A 172 -8.04 -10.37 5.80
C SER A 172 -6.88 -10.73 4.85
N ALA A 173 -6.88 -10.18 3.63
CA ALA A 173 -5.79 -10.42 2.66
C ALA A 173 -4.44 -9.88 3.16
N ILE A 174 -4.41 -8.70 3.75
CA ILE A 174 -3.21 -8.13 4.37
C ILE A 174 -2.69 -9.05 5.48
N MET A 175 -3.56 -9.54 6.34
CA MET A 175 -3.18 -10.40 7.45
C MET A 175 -2.62 -11.77 6.99
N HIS A 176 -3.07 -12.31 5.84
CA HIS A 176 -2.44 -13.50 5.26
C HIS A 176 -0.98 -13.25 4.88
N VAL A 177 -0.67 -12.10 4.29
CA VAL A 177 0.70 -11.73 3.95
C VAL A 177 1.52 -11.48 5.21
N VAL A 178 0.98 -10.73 6.17
CA VAL A 178 1.66 -10.41 7.44
C VAL A 178 2.10 -11.66 8.19
N LYS A 179 1.23 -12.66 8.31
CA LYS A 179 1.55 -13.94 8.96
C LYS A 179 2.72 -14.69 8.30
N SER A 180 2.99 -14.43 7.04
CA SER A 180 4.09 -15.06 6.30
C SER A 180 5.40 -14.28 6.34
N LEU A 181 5.39 -13.01 6.78
CA LEU A 181 6.57 -12.12 6.74
C LEU A 181 7.79 -12.66 7.49
N GLY A 182 7.56 -13.41 8.57
CA GLY A 182 8.65 -14.01 9.36
C GLY A 182 9.35 -15.19 8.67
N THR A 183 8.71 -15.81 7.68
CA THR A 183 9.18 -17.05 7.02
C THR A 183 9.43 -16.90 5.53
N THR A 184 8.99 -15.81 4.92
CA THR A 184 8.98 -15.65 3.46
C THR A 184 9.71 -14.37 3.07
N GLU A 185 10.56 -14.46 2.04
CA GLU A 185 11.17 -13.29 1.41
C GLU A 185 10.20 -12.67 0.39
N ILE A 186 10.04 -11.36 0.44
CA ILE A 186 9.21 -10.60 -0.50
C ILE A 186 10.13 -9.79 -1.42
N ASN A 187 9.73 -9.59 -2.67
CA ASN A 187 10.51 -8.75 -3.58
C ASN A 187 10.55 -7.29 -3.08
N SER A 188 11.78 -6.73 -3.08
CA SER A 188 12.05 -5.34 -2.72
C SER A 188 11.63 -4.41 -3.84
N GLU A 189 10.35 -4.25 -4.07
CA GLU A 189 9.78 -3.41 -5.13
C GLU A 189 8.32 -3.08 -4.74
N THR A 190 7.59 -2.51 -5.67
CA THR A 190 6.14 -2.37 -5.54
C THR A 190 5.49 -3.72 -5.81
N ASN A 191 4.70 -4.16 -4.85
CA ASN A 191 3.90 -5.38 -4.95
C ASN A 191 2.42 -5.02 -4.92
N ILE A 192 1.62 -5.64 -5.77
CA ILE A 192 0.17 -5.52 -5.77
C ILE A 192 -0.42 -6.72 -5.05
N LEU A 193 -1.19 -6.44 -4.01
CA LEU A 193 -1.93 -7.44 -3.26
C LEU A 193 -3.33 -7.55 -3.83
N THR A 194 -3.69 -8.76 -4.28
CA THR A 194 -5.00 -9.05 -4.83
C THR A 194 -5.65 -10.24 -4.14
N THR A 195 -6.97 -10.27 -4.15
CA THR A 195 -7.77 -11.25 -3.42
C THR A 195 -9.15 -11.39 -4.06
N SER A 196 -9.95 -12.33 -3.59
CA SER A 196 -11.35 -12.51 -3.98
C SER A 196 -12.30 -12.22 -2.84
N LYS A 197 -13.60 -12.18 -3.13
CA LYS A 197 -14.62 -12.25 -2.09
C LYS A 197 -14.61 -13.61 -1.43
N ASP A 198 -15.19 -13.69 -0.24
CA ASP A 198 -15.34 -14.94 0.52
C ASP A 198 -16.42 -15.85 -0.11
N GLY A 199 -16.30 -17.16 0.08
CA GLY A 199 -17.27 -18.15 -0.38
C GLY A 199 -17.13 -18.61 -1.84
N ASN A 200 -16.11 -18.16 -2.57
CA ASN A 200 -15.80 -18.65 -3.91
C ASN A 200 -15.10 -20.01 -3.88
N SER A 201 -15.23 -20.77 -4.97
CA SER A 201 -14.32 -21.90 -5.20
C SER A 201 -12.89 -21.41 -5.36
N MET A 202 -11.90 -22.28 -5.17
CA MET A 202 -10.49 -21.91 -5.34
C MET A 202 -10.16 -21.39 -6.74
N GLU A 203 -10.77 -21.97 -7.77
CA GLU A 203 -10.56 -21.54 -9.16
C GLU A 203 -11.17 -20.15 -9.42
N GLU A 204 -12.36 -19.89 -8.89
CA GLU A 204 -13.00 -18.57 -8.95
C GLU A 204 -12.21 -17.54 -8.17
N SER A 205 -11.70 -17.91 -6.98
CA SER A 205 -10.87 -17.04 -6.15
C SER A 205 -9.58 -16.64 -6.87
N LEU A 206 -8.91 -17.58 -7.54
CA LEU A 206 -7.75 -17.29 -8.37
C LEU A 206 -8.08 -16.37 -9.56
N ARG A 207 -9.19 -16.66 -10.24
CA ARG A 207 -9.66 -15.85 -11.38
C ARG A 207 -9.95 -14.42 -10.97
N ASP A 208 -10.63 -14.21 -9.86
CA ASP A 208 -10.94 -12.88 -9.33
C ASP A 208 -9.67 -12.13 -8.91
N SER A 209 -8.73 -12.82 -8.26
CA SER A 209 -7.44 -12.23 -7.88
C SER A 209 -6.62 -11.81 -9.11
N LEU A 210 -6.62 -12.60 -10.18
CA LEU A 210 -5.96 -12.27 -11.44
C LEU A 210 -6.65 -11.10 -12.16
N LYS A 211 -7.98 -11.08 -12.17
CA LYS A 211 -8.75 -9.97 -12.74
C LYS A 211 -8.44 -8.66 -12.02
N MET A 212 -8.39 -8.70 -10.68
CA MET A 212 -8.00 -7.56 -9.87
C MET A 212 -6.55 -7.11 -10.17
N LEU A 213 -5.61 -8.05 -10.39
CA LEU A 213 -4.23 -7.73 -10.74
C LEU A 213 -4.16 -6.97 -12.07
N TYR A 214 -4.84 -7.46 -13.09
CA TYR A 214 -4.78 -6.84 -14.43
C TYR A 214 -5.50 -5.50 -14.55
N GLN A 215 -6.37 -5.19 -13.60
CA GLN A 215 -6.93 -3.83 -13.45
C GLN A 215 -5.90 -2.83 -12.92
N ASN A 216 -4.90 -3.31 -12.16
CA ASN A 216 -3.89 -2.47 -11.52
C ASN A 216 -2.59 -2.37 -12.31
N ALA A 217 -2.21 -3.43 -13.03
CA ALA A 217 -0.98 -3.49 -13.81
C ALA A 217 -1.17 -4.33 -15.07
N PRO A 218 -0.54 -3.97 -16.21
CA PRO A 218 -0.60 -4.79 -17.40
C PRO A 218 0.16 -6.13 -17.18
N PRO A 219 -0.23 -7.21 -17.88
CA PRO A 219 0.37 -8.54 -17.67
C PRO A 219 1.88 -8.59 -17.81
N ASN A 220 2.44 -7.81 -18.73
CA ASN A 220 3.89 -7.73 -18.99
C ASN A 220 4.66 -6.98 -17.90
N ALA A 221 3.98 -6.28 -17.00
CA ALA A 221 4.58 -5.60 -15.86
C ALA A 221 4.86 -6.56 -14.68
N VAL A 222 4.19 -7.70 -14.62
CA VAL A 222 4.30 -8.65 -13.53
C VAL A 222 5.60 -9.44 -13.66
N LYS A 223 6.46 -9.32 -12.64
CA LYS A 223 7.76 -9.98 -12.58
C LYS A 223 7.71 -11.33 -11.88
N SER A 224 6.99 -11.42 -10.81
CA SER A 224 6.81 -12.64 -10.01
C SER A 224 5.54 -12.54 -9.20
N SER A 225 5.00 -13.69 -8.83
CA SER A 225 3.82 -13.76 -7.97
C SER A 225 4.01 -14.79 -6.87
N MET A 226 3.52 -14.44 -5.69
CA MET A 226 3.44 -15.31 -4.53
C MET A 226 1.96 -15.55 -4.23
N LEU A 227 1.59 -16.80 -4.07
CA LEU A 227 0.22 -17.23 -3.81
C LEU A 227 0.09 -17.70 -2.36
N TYR A 228 -0.87 -17.16 -1.66
CA TYR A 228 -1.28 -17.60 -0.35
C TYR A 228 -2.62 -18.31 -0.50
N VAL A 229 -2.62 -19.61 -0.26
CA VAL A 229 -3.79 -20.47 -0.38
C VAL A 229 -4.28 -20.78 1.03
N ALA A 230 -5.41 -20.20 1.42
CA ALA A 230 -6.08 -20.45 2.69
C ALA A 230 -7.06 -21.63 2.55
N GLY A 231 -7.28 -22.38 3.63
CA GLY A 231 -8.13 -23.60 3.62
C GLY A 231 -7.38 -24.89 3.32
N GLY A 232 -6.05 -24.89 3.47
CA GLY A 232 -5.12 -25.90 2.95
C GLY A 232 -5.35 -27.36 3.33
N GLU A 233 -5.89 -27.67 4.51
CA GLU A 233 -6.08 -29.07 4.95
C GLU A 233 -7.17 -29.81 4.14
N ASN A 234 -8.10 -29.06 3.56
CA ASN A 234 -9.22 -29.62 2.79
C ASN A 234 -9.05 -29.47 1.26
N ILE A 235 -7.93 -28.89 0.79
CA ILE A 235 -7.73 -28.65 -0.63
C ILE A 235 -6.98 -29.82 -1.26
N PRO A 236 -7.56 -30.46 -2.30
CA PRO A 236 -6.86 -31.52 -3.03
C PRO A 236 -5.56 -31.00 -3.66
N VAL A 237 -4.47 -31.77 -3.57
CA VAL A 237 -3.17 -31.44 -4.16
C VAL A 237 -3.28 -31.13 -5.65
N GLY A 238 -4.19 -31.77 -6.37
CA GLY A 238 -4.47 -31.49 -7.77
C GLY A 238 -4.94 -30.06 -8.03
N VAL A 239 -5.75 -29.49 -7.13
CA VAL A 239 -6.21 -28.09 -7.21
C VAL A 239 -5.04 -27.13 -6.99
N ILE A 240 -4.18 -27.39 -6.00
CA ILE A 240 -2.97 -26.59 -5.74
C ILE A 240 -2.05 -26.58 -6.98
N ASN A 241 -1.83 -27.74 -7.59
CA ASN A 241 -1.05 -27.86 -8.82
C ASN A 241 -1.69 -27.11 -10.00
N SER A 242 -3.02 -27.15 -10.14
CA SER A 242 -3.74 -26.41 -11.17
C SER A 242 -3.59 -24.90 -10.98
N ILE A 243 -3.72 -24.40 -9.75
CA ILE A 243 -3.50 -23.00 -9.38
C ILE A 243 -2.08 -22.55 -9.75
N LYS A 244 -1.08 -23.39 -9.42
CA LYS A 244 0.33 -23.12 -9.76
C LYS A 244 0.55 -23.03 -11.26
N ASN A 245 0.02 -23.99 -12.02
CA ASN A 245 0.18 -24.03 -13.47
C ASN A 245 -0.50 -22.84 -14.16
N ILE A 246 -1.69 -22.46 -13.71
CA ILE A 246 -2.42 -21.29 -14.21
C ILE A 246 -1.60 -20.02 -13.91
N SER A 247 -1.12 -19.85 -12.68
CA SER A 247 -0.31 -18.69 -12.29
C SER A 247 0.97 -18.60 -13.11
N ASN A 248 1.70 -19.69 -13.27
CA ASN A 248 2.92 -19.74 -14.09
C ASN A 248 2.66 -19.43 -15.57
N GLY A 249 1.57 -19.95 -16.14
CA GLY A 249 1.19 -19.68 -17.53
C GLY A 249 0.83 -18.23 -17.82
N ILE A 250 0.30 -17.53 -16.81
CA ILE A 250 -0.12 -16.14 -16.95
C ILE A 250 1.02 -15.16 -16.71
N THR A 251 1.90 -15.46 -15.75
CA THR A 251 3.03 -14.58 -15.43
C THR A 251 4.25 -14.80 -16.32
N ASN A 252 4.19 -15.75 -17.28
CA ASN A 252 5.32 -16.18 -18.11
C ASN A 252 6.57 -16.57 -17.31
N GLN A 253 6.41 -16.96 -16.06
CA GLN A 253 7.50 -17.26 -15.13
C GLN A 253 7.32 -18.61 -14.45
N SER A 254 8.39 -19.37 -14.39
CA SER A 254 8.46 -20.69 -13.74
C SER A 254 8.51 -20.65 -12.21
N ASN A 255 8.45 -19.48 -11.58
CA ASN A 255 8.79 -19.28 -10.16
C ASN A 255 7.66 -18.65 -9.30
N SER A 256 6.40 -19.03 -9.49
CA SER A 256 5.40 -18.69 -8.48
C SER A 256 5.62 -19.53 -7.21
N GLN A 257 5.81 -18.83 -6.09
CA GLN A 257 5.86 -19.45 -4.76
C GLN A 257 4.43 -19.65 -4.26
N ILE A 258 4.17 -20.78 -3.61
CA ILE A 258 2.88 -21.07 -3.00
C ILE A 258 3.06 -21.29 -1.51
N ASN A 259 2.34 -20.52 -0.71
CA ASN A 259 2.20 -20.69 0.72
C ASN A 259 0.80 -21.21 1.02
N VAL A 260 0.71 -22.37 1.65
CA VAL A 260 -0.56 -22.99 2.05
C VAL A 260 -0.73 -22.78 3.54
N SER A 261 -1.87 -22.23 3.96
CA SER A 261 -2.23 -22.07 5.37
C SER A 261 -3.56 -22.76 5.69
N SER A 262 -3.66 -23.29 6.91
CA SER A 262 -4.93 -23.78 7.46
C SER A 262 -5.85 -22.57 7.73
N SER A 263 -7.05 -22.62 7.20
CA SER A 263 -8.12 -21.64 7.44
C SER A 263 -9.46 -22.32 7.19
N ASP A 264 -10.50 -21.86 7.87
CA ASP A 264 -11.87 -22.30 7.63
C ASP A 264 -12.43 -21.80 6.29
N GLU A 265 -11.81 -20.78 5.71
CA GLU A 265 -12.22 -20.17 4.43
C GLU A 265 -11.30 -20.61 3.30
N SER A 266 -11.89 -21.07 2.19
CA SER A 266 -11.15 -21.36 0.96
C SER A 266 -10.92 -20.08 0.16
N LYS A 267 -9.67 -19.61 0.10
CA LYS A 267 -9.33 -18.33 -0.52
C LYS A 267 -7.92 -18.33 -1.13
N VAL A 268 -7.78 -17.65 -2.25
CA VAL A 268 -6.49 -17.36 -2.85
C VAL A 268 -6.20 -15.86 -2.72
N VAL A 269 -5.11 -15.55 -2.05
CA VAL A 269 -4.56 -14.20 -1.98
C VAL A 269 -3.26 -14.20 -2.79
N MET A 270 -3.09 -13.23 -3.67
CA MET A 270 -1.93 -13.16 -4.54
C MET A 270 -1.17 -11.86 -4.31
N LEU A 271 0.14 -11.98 -4.12
CA LEU A 271 1.09 -10.86 -4.03
C LEU A 271 1.98 -10.86 -5.27
N SER A 272 1.82 -9.86 -6.11
CA SER A 272 2.53 -9.77 -7.39
C SER A 272 3.47 -8.58 -7.43
N SER A 273 4.75 -8.85 -7.68
CA SER A 273 5.77 -7.82 -7.88
C SER A 273 5.67 -7.24 -9.29
N VAL A 274 5.68 -5.92 -9.40
CA VAL A 274 5.53 -5.18 -10.66
C VAL A 274 6.69 -4.22 -10.88
N GLN A 275 7.17 -4.14 -12.14
CA GLN A 275 8.36 -3.36 -12.51
C GLN A 275 8.05 -2.09 -13.31
N THR A 276 6.85 -1.95 -13.85
CA THR A 276 6.48 -0.82 -14.71
C THR A 276 5.39 0.02 -14.07
N MET A 277 4.94 1.03 -14.79
CA MET A 277 3.84 1.89 -14.34
C MET A 277 2.60 1.08 -14.01
N THR A 278 2.01 1.40 -12.89
CA THR A 278 0.74 0.88 -12.41
C THR A 278 -0.37 1.93 -12.62
N LYS A 279 -1.62 1.54 -12.47
CA LYS A 279 -2.75 2.49 -12.53
C LYS A 279 -2.59 3.65 -11.53
N PHE A 280 -1.90 3.43 -10.41
CA PHE A 280 -1.72 4.42 -9.35
C PHE A 280 -0.78 5.58 -9.73
N ASP A 281 0.09 5.37 -10.71
CA ASP A 281 0.97 6.42 -11.22
C ASP A 281 0.17 7.54 -11.90
N ASN A 282 -1.04 7.22 -12.41
CA ASN A 282 -1.98 8.20 -12.96
C ASN A 282 -2.73 9.02 -11.89
N TYR A 283 -2.62 8.68 -10.62
CA TYR A 283 -3.26 9.42 -9.52
C TYR A 283 -2.51 10.70 -9.17
N ASP A 284 -1.24 10.79 -9.53
CA ASP A 284 -0.44 12.02 -9.44
C ASP A 284 -0.33 12.67 -10.84
N PRO A 285 -1.14 13.67 -11.18
CA PRO A 285 -1.09 14.31 -12.48
C PRO A 285 0.23 15.04 -12.73
N LEU A 286 0.97 15.43 -11.68
CA LEU A 286 2.30 16.05 -11.83
C LEU A 286 3.35 15.01 -12.23
N GLY A 287 3.16 13.74 -11.88
CA GLY A 287 4.02 12.65 -12.31
C GLY A 287 3.90 12.32 -13.80
N MET A 288 2.83 12.78 -14.46
CA MET A 288 2.61 12.63 -15.90
C MET A 288 3.33 13.71 -16.73
N ILE A 289 3.82 14.77 -16.11
CA ILE A 289 4.63 15.79 -16.80
C ILE A 289 6.01 15.18 -17.02
N PRO A 290 6.45 15.00 -18.29
CA PRO A 290 7.80 14.49 -18.57
C PRO A 290 8.85 15.37 -17.87
N LYS A 291 9.77 14.77 -17.15
CA LYS A 291 10.87 15.50 -16.47
C LYS A 291 11.75 16.28 -17.45
N GLU A 292 11.74 15.89 -18.72
CA GLU A 292 12.52 16.51 -19.81
C GLU A 292 11.80 17.72 -20.42
N GLN A 293 10.54 17.97 -20.10
CA GLN A 293 9.82 19.19 -20.47
C GLN A 293 9.84 20.16 -19.28
N THR A 294 11.01 20.49 -18.79
CA THR A 294 11.17 21.77 -18.09
C THR A 294 10.79 22.84 -19.09
N LEU A 295 9.73 23.58 -18.82
CA LEU A 295 9.48 24.86 -19.48
C LEU A 295 10.76 25.66 -19.26
N ASP A 296 11.55 25.79 -20.32
CA ASP A 296 12.77 26.58 -20.30
C ASP A 296 12.32 28.05 -20.35
N TRP A 297 12.11 28.60 -19.16
CA TRP A 297 11.68 29.97 -18.97
C TRP A 297 12.76 30.97 -19.40
N ASP A 298 13.97 30.48 -19.66
CA ASP A 298 15.13 31.28 -20.02
C ASP A 298 15.37 31.39 -21.55
N THR A 299 14.51 30.78 -22.40
CA THR A 299 14.61 30.98 -23.83
C THR A 299 13.97 32.32 -24.24
N PRO A 300 14.73 33.23 -24.86
CA PRO A 300 14.21 34.53 -25.28
C PRO A 300 13.13 34.47 -26.36
N ASP A 301 12.79 33.30 -26.87
CA ASP A 301 11.82 33.08 -27.93
C ASP A 301 10.43 32.62 -27.45
N CYS A 302 10.15 32.65 -26.15
CA CYS A 302 8.81 32.37 -25.62
C CYS A 302 7.84 33.56 -25.70
N SER A 303 7.98 34.45 -26.69
CA SER A 303 6.92 35.40 -27.04
C SER A 303 5.84 34.63 -27.80
N ILE A 304 4.88 34.08 -27.07
CA ILE A 304 3.60 33.67 -27.68
C ILE A 304 2.94 34.95 -28.15
N ASP A 305 3.07 35.25 -29.44
CA ASP A 305 2.29 36.30 -30.08
C ASP A 305 0.84 35.84 -30.12
N CYS A 306 0.12 36.20 -29.09
CA CYS A 306 -1.30 35.85 -28.92
C CYS A 306 -2.21 36.58 -29.94
N LYS A 307 -1.66 37.46 -30.78
CA LYS A 307 -2.40 38.35 -31.67
C LYS A 307 -3.57 39.10 -30.98
N LEU A 308 -3.45 39.27 -29.70
CA LEU A 308 -4.31 40.10 -28.88
C LEU A 308 -3.60 41.43 -28.76
N ASP A 309 -4.20 42.53 -29.32
CA ASP A 309 -3.73 43.89 -29.16
C ASP A 309 -3.82 44.37 -27.69
N LEU A 310 -3.15 43.65 -26.78
CA LEU A 310 -3.05 44.02 -25.38
C LEU A 310 -1.71 44.76 -25.18
N TYR A 311 -1.79 45.97 -24.66
CA TYR A 311 -0.60 46.73 -24.25
C TYR A 311 0.18 45.91 -23.25
N GLN A 312 1.48 45.66 -23.54
CA GLN A 312 2.41 45.19 -22.56
C GLN A 312 2.58 46.26 -21.49
N LEU A 313 2.26 45.93 -20.26
CA LEU A 313 2.63 46.75 -19.11
C LEU A 313 4.11 46.47 -18.84
N GLU A 314 4.97 47.51 -19.06
CA GLU A 314 6.35 47.51 -18.62
C GLU A 314 6.46 47.55 -17.09
#